data_32dc9de67cea54c79c8d6b181e84d05f
#
_entry.id   32dc9de67cea54c79c8d6b181e84d05f
#
_cell.length_a   1.000
_cell.length_b   1.000
_cell.length_c   1.000
_cell.angle_alpha   90.00
_cell.angle_beta   90.00
_cell.angle_gamma   90.00
#
_symmetry.space_group_name_H-M   'P 1'
#
loop_
_entity.id
_entity.type
_entity.pdbx_description
1 polymer ?
#
loop_
_entity_poly.entity_id
_entity_poly.type
_entity_poly.pdbx_seq_one_letter_code
_entity_poly.pdbx_strand_id
1 'polypeptide(L)'
;MIRHIYKIMIAIVCCLLAIPTEAQTKAEKNGWRLGMQSYSFHLFPLTEALDKTQELGLKYIEIYPGHKLGGKWGDKVFDFNLDAQTQKEIKELAASKGIKIVGTGVYVAEKSSDWEKMFKFAKAMDLEFITCEPALSDWDLVEKLSKQYNIKISVHNHPQPSEYWKPENLLKAISGRSHLLGSCSDVGHWRREGLNQIDCLKQLKGRIISLHFKDIAPKKAGENEQHDVIWGTGILDVKGMLSSLHGSAGAITALQNSVAHYYQRASSADYLGV
;
A
#
# COMPACT_ATOMS: atom_id res chain seq x y z
N MET A 1 23.03 -8.80 -52.32
CA MET A 1 21.95 -9.45 -51.54
C MET A 1 22.28 -9.55 -50.03
N ILE A 2 23.42 -10.09 -49.62
CA ILE A 2 23.83 -10.29 -48.23
C ILE A 2 23.93 -8.97 -47.44
N ARG A 3 24.43 -7.87 -48.03
CA ARG A 3 24.53 -6.56 -47.36
C ARG A 3 23.16 -5.88 -47.03
N HIS A 4 22.10 -6.23 -47.73
CA HIS A 4 20.74 -5.74 -47.49
C HIS A 4 20.06 -6.51 -46.35
N ILE A 5 20.35 -7.82 -46.23
CA ILE A 5 19.85 -8.68 -45.13
C ILE A 5 20.42 -8.23 -43.79
N TYR A 6 21.71 -7.87 -43.72
CA TYR A 6 22.32 -7.34 -42.49
C TYR A 6 21.74 -6.00 -42.04
N LYS A 7 21.42 -5.09 -42.98
CA LYS A 7 20.79 -3.81 -42.64
C LYS A 7 19.36 -4.00 -42.12
N ILE A 8 18.60 -4.94 -42.66
CA ILE A 8 17.25 -5.26 -42.20
C ILE A 8 17.29 -5.95 -40.82
N MET A 9 18.22 -6.88 -40.58
CA MET A 9 18.39 -7.49 -39.26
C MET A 9 18.79 -6.49 -38.19
N ILE A 10 19.69 -5.53 -38.48
CA ILE A 10 20.08 -4.48 -37.52
C ILE A 10 18.90 -3.56 -37.23
N ALA A 11 18.10 -3.20 -38.22
CA ALA A 11 16.90 -2.38 -38.02
C ALA A 11 15.83 -3.09 -37.17
N ILE A 12 15.64 -4.41 -37.37
CA ILE A 12 14.69 -5.20 -36.56
C ILE A 12 15.19 -5.36 -35.12
N VAL A 13 16.50 -5.57 -34.91
CA VAL A 13 17.09 -5.65 -33.56
C VAL A 13 17.01 -4.29 -32.84
N CYS A 14 17.21 -3.18 -33.52
CA CYS A 14 17.02 -1.85 -32.92
C CYS A 14 15.56 -1.53 -32.61
N CYS A 15 14.58 -2.02 -33.37
CA CYS A 15 13.16 -1.85 -33.06
C CYS A 15 12.69 -2.75 -31.90
N LEU A 16 13.33 -3.90 -31.66
CA LEU A 16 13.01 -4.77 -30.53
C LEU A 16 13.60 -4.29 -29.20
N LEU A 17 14.53 -3.32 -29.21
CA LEU A 17 15.12 -2.72 -28.00
C LEU A 17 14.47 -1.40 -27.58
N ALA A 18 13.54 -0.87 -28.35
CA ALA A 18 12.71 0.27 -27.94
C ALA A 18 11.51 -0.23 -27.12
N ILE A 19 11.76 -0.90 -25.98
CA ILE A 19 10.77 -0.96 -24.91
C ILE A 19 10.63 0.50 -24.48
N PRO A 20 9.42 1.11 -24.59
CA PRO A 20 9.24 2.45 -24.05
C PRO A 20 9.57 2.38 -22.56
N THR A 21 10.71 2.92 -22.17
CA THR A 21 10.97 3.19 -20.77
C THR A 21 9.96 4.25 -20.38
N GLU A 22 8.84 3.82 -19.79
CA GLU A 22 7.89 4.77 -19.23
C GLU A 22 8.65 5.78 -18.37
N ALA A 23 8.46 7.05 -18.68
CA ALA A 23 9.15 8.11 -17.97
C ALA A 23 8.79 8.02 -16.48
N GLN A 24 9.79 7.92 -15.61
CA GLN A 24 9.58 7.95 -14.17
C GLN A 24 8.75 9.16 -13.77
N THR A 25 7.75 8.94 -12.93
CA THR A 25 6.97 10.02 -12.33
C THR A 25 7.86 10.92 -11.46
N LYS A 26 7.40 12.13 -11.14
CA LYS A 26 8.13 13.00 -10.18
C LYS A 26 8.28 12.32 -8.81
N ALA A 27 7.32 11.52 -8.38
CA ALA A 27 7.39 10.76 -7.15
C ALA A 27 8.52 9.72 -7.19
N GLU A 28 8.60 8.93 -8.27
CA GLU A 28 9.65 7.92 -8.44
C GLU A 28 11.05 8.53 -8.53
N LYS A 29 11.20 9.71 -9.17
CA LYS A 29 12.47 10.46 -9.20
C LYS A 29 12.92 10.90 -7.81
N ASN A 30 11.99 11.10 -6.89
CA ASN A 30 12.25 11.42 -5.50
C ASN A 30 12.41 10.17 -4.61
N GLY A 31 12.46 8.97 -5.20
CA GLY A 31 12.60 7.70 -4.48
C GLY A 31 11.28 7.15 -3.91
N TRP A 32 10.13 7.66 -4.35
CA TRP A 32 8.80 7.30 -3.84
C TRP A 32 8.04 6.50 -4.87
N ARG A 33 7.24 5.56 -4.42
CA ARG A 33 6.31 4.84 -5.27
C ARG A 33 4.89 5.22 -4.89
N LEU A 34 4.13 5.70 -5.88
CA LEU A 34 2.72 5.99 -5.71
C LEU A 34 1.93 4.73 -6.00
N GLY A 35 1.14 4.27 -5.05
CA GLY A 35 0.36 3.05 -5.16
C GLY A 35 -1.05 3.20 -4.60
N MET A 36 -1.84 2.16 -4.79
CA MET A 36 -3.20 2.06 -4.25
C MET A 36 -3.21 1.14 -3.03
N GLN A 37 -3.86 1.56 -1.94
CA GLN A 37 -4.32 0.62 -0.92
C GLN A 37 -5.71 0.13 -1.33
N SER A 38 -5.86 -1.18 -1.54
CA SER A 38 -7.06 -1.74 -2.14
C SER A 38 -8.34 -1.55 -1.31
N TYR A 39 -8.20 -1.23 -0.02
CA TYR A 39 -9.34 -0.85 0.81
C TYR A 39 -10.09 0.39 0.30
N SER A 40 -9.41 1.24 -0.47
CA SER A 40 -10.07 2.35 -1.18
C SER A 40 -11.18 1.88 -2.13
N PHE A 41 -11.11 0.63 -2.56
CA PHE A 41 -12.10 -0.02 -3.43
C PHE A 41 -12.80 -1.20 -2.75
N HIS A 42 -12.95 -1.19 -1.42
CA HIS A 42 -13.50 -2.31 -0.64
C HIS A 42 -14.95 -2.71 -1.02
N LEU A 43 -15.68 -1.83 -1.71
CA LEU A 43 -17.03 -2.13 -2.24
C LEU A 43 -16.99 -2.89 -3.58
N PHE A 44 -15.83 -3.02 -4.20
CA PHE A 44 -15.61 -3.72 -5.45
C PHE A 44 -14.77 -4.97 -5.20
N PRO A 45 -14.89 -6.03 -6.01
CA PRO A 45 -13.96 -7.14 -5.91
C PRO A 45 -12.53 -6.73 -6.36
N LEU A 46 -11.53 -7.52 -5.94
CA LEU A 46 -10.12 -7.24 -6.24
C LEU A 46 -9.82 -7.14 -7.75
N THR A 47 -10.49 -7.95 -8.56
CA THR A 47 -10.36 -7.87 -10.03
C THR A 47 -10.69 -6.49 -10.55
N GLU A 48 -11.78 -5.89 -10.10
CA GLU A 48 -12.17 -4.52 -10.46
C GLU A 48 -11.28 -3.46 -9.80
N ALA A 49 -10.83 -3.70 -8.55
CA ALA A 49 -9.88 -2.81 -7.90
C ALA A 49 -8.55 -2.72 -8.67
N LEU A 50 -8.11 -3.83 -9.28
CA LEU A 50 -6.94 -3.85 -10.16
C LEU A 50 -7.21 -3.06 -11.46
N ASP A 51 -8.40 -3.19 -12.07
CA ASP A 51 -8.78 -2.41 -13.26
C ASP A 51 -8.74 -0.92 -12.94
N LYS A 52 -9.36 -0.49 -11.84
CA LYS A 52 -9.36 0.90 -11.39
C LYS A 52 -7.96 1.43 -11.07
N THR A 53 -7.11 0.59 -10.50
CA THR A 53 -5.70 0.93 -10.23
C THR A 53 -4.94 1.18 -11.55
N GLN A 54 -5.16 0.35 -12.56
CA GLN A 54 -4.59 0.50 -13.90
C GLN A 54 -5.13 1.77 -14.60
N GLU A 55 -6.43 2.02 -14.55
CA GLU A 55 -7.07 3.22 -15.12
C GLU A 55 -6.49 4.53 -14.54
N LEU A 56 -6.10 4.50 -13.27
CA LEU A 56 -5.42 5.62 -12.60
C LEU A 56 -3.94 5.76 -12.97
N GLY A 57 -3.39 4.87 -13.80
CA GLY A 57 -1.99 4.86 -14.17
C GLY A 57 -1.04 4.46 -13.04
N LEU A 58 -1.56 3.81 -11.98
CA LEU A 58 -0.77 3.37 -10.84
C LEU A 58 -0.16 1.98 -11.11
N LYS A 59 1.08 1.80 -10.67
CA LYS A 59 1.86 0.57 -10.90
C LYS A 59 2.03 -0.29 -9.64
N TYR A 60 1.56 0.17 -8.51
CA TYR A 60 1.75 -0.50 -7.23
C TYR A 60 0.43 -0.60 -6.49
N ILE A 61 0.24 -1.73 -5.80
CA ILE A 61 -0.93 -1.95 -4.94
C ILE A 61 -0.54 -2.67 -3.65
N GLU A 62 -1.12 -2.23 -2.55
CA GLU A 62 -1.17 -2.97 -1.29
C GLU A 62 -2.58 -3.54 -1.16
N ILE A 63 -2.71 -4.85 -0.90
CA ILE A 63 -4.02 -5.50 -0.83
C ILE A 63 -4.39 -5.78 0.62
N TYR A 64 -5.59 -5.35 1.04
CA TYR A 64 -6.06 -5.64 2.39
C TYR A 64 -6.55 -7.10 2.51
N PRO A 65 -6.30 -7.76 3.68
CA PRO A 65 -6.82 -9.11 3.93
C PRO A 65 -8.35 -9.09 4.05
N GLY A 66 -8.99 -10.09 3.44
CA GLY A 66 -10.46 -10.14 3.36
C GLY A 66 -11.04 -9.52 2.08
N HIS A 67 -10.22 -8.95 1.20
CA HIS A 67 -10.71 -8.42 -0.07
C HIS A 67 -11.26 -9.55 -0.95
N LYS A 68 -12.54 -9.52 -1.29
CA LYS A 68 -13.16 -10.50 -2.19
C LYS A 68 -12.47 -10.46 -3.55
N LEU A 69 -12.10 -11.62 -4.07
CA LEU A 69 -11.34 -11.69 -5.32
C LEU A 69 -12.17 -11.33 -6.55
N GLY A 70 -13.42 -11.80 -6.61
CA GLY A 70 -14.30 -11.62 -7.76
C GLY A 70 -13.89 -12.46 -8.97
N GLY A 71 -14.47 -12.14 -10.14
CA GLY A 71 -14.21 -12.85 -11.38
C GLY A 71 -14.42 -14.36 -11.24
N LYS A 72 -13.46 -15.17 -11.73
CA LYS A 72 -13.53 -16.64 -11.64
C LYS A 72 -13.41 -17.21 -10.22
N TRP A 73 -12.97 -16.40 -9.25
CA TRP A 73 -12.79 -16.82 -7.86
C TRP A 73 -14.01 -16.52 -6.95
N GLY A 74 -14.97 -15.74 -7.44
CA GLY A 74 -16.19 -15.39 -6.71
C GLY A 74 -15.92 -14.71 -5.37
N ASP A 75 -16.52 -15.26 -4.31
CA ASP A 75 -16.41 -14.73 -2.94
C ASP A 75 -15.13 -15.16 -2.17
N LYS A 76 -14.22 -15.92 -2.80
CA LYS A 76 -12.94 -16.23 -2.19
C LYS A 76 -12.25 -14.91 -1.82
N VAL A 77 -11.60 -14.85 -0.66
CA VAL A 77 -10.95 -13.63 -0.17
C VAL A 77 -9.44 -13.69 -0.28
N PHE A 78 -8.81 -12.54 -0.40
CA PHE A 78 -7.36 -12.41 -0.36
C PHE A 78 -6.88 -12.48 1.10
N ASP A 79 -6.17 -13.55 1.44
CA ASP A 79 -5.50 -13.70 2.73
C ASP A 79 -4.38 -14.75 2.65
N PHE A 80 -3.69 -14.97 3.79
CA PHE A 80 -2.57 -15.92 3.89
C PHE A 80 -2.99 -17.40 3.82
N ASN A 81 -4.28 -17.73 3.73
CA ASN A 81 -4.79 -19.09 3.56
C ASN A 81 -5.09 -19.43 2.09
N LEU A 82 -4.87 -18.49 1.16
CA LEU A 82 -5.04 -18.77 -0.27
C LEU A 82 -4.14 -19.91 -0.72
N ASP A 83 -4.69 -20.80 -1.53
CA ASP A 83 -3.92 -21.86 -2.18
C ASP A 83 -2.90 -21.31 -3.19
N ALA A 84 -1.82 -22.08 -3.43
CA ALA A 84 -0.70 -21.66 -4.26
C ALA A 84 -1.10 -21.33 -5.70
N GLN A 85 -2.10 -22.04 -6.26
CA GLN A 85 -2.58 -21.78 -7.62
C GLN A 85 -3.29 -20.42 -7.68
N THR A 86 -4.17 -20.13 -6.74
CA THR A 86 -4.86 -18.84 -6.65
C THR A 86 -3.85 -17.70 -6.44
N GLN A 87 -2.83 -17.87 -5.56
CA GLN A 87 -1.76 -16.89 -5.36
C GLN A 87 -1.03 -16.57 -6.68
N LYS A 88 -0.64 -17.60 -7.43
CA LYS A 88 0.02 -17.45 -8.72
C LYS A 88 -0.84 -16.67 -9.71
N GLU A 89 -2.10 -17.06 -9.86
CA GLU A 89 -3.04 -16.45 -10.80
C GLU A 89 -3.33 -14.98 -10.50
N ILE A 90 -3.42 -14.60 -9.20
CA ILE A 90 -3.60 -13.21 -8.79
C ILE A 90 -2.35 -12.38 -9.14
N LYS A 91 -1.14 -12.91 -8.92
CA LYS A 91 0.09 -12.23 -9.33
C LYS A 91 0.14 -12.02 -10.84
N GLU A 92 -0.21 -13.05 -11.61
CA GLU A 92 -0.24 -12.97 -13.07
C GLU A 92 -1.28 -11.96 -13.56
N LEU A 93 -2.47 -11.92 -12.94
CA LEU A 93 -3.49 -10.93 -13.27
C LEU A 93 -2.99 -9.49 -12.98
N ALA A 94 -2.42 -9.23 -11.82
CA ALA A 94 -1.86 -7.92 -11.50
C ALA A 94 -0.73 -7.54 -12.48
N ALA A 95 0.19 -8.46 -12.75
CA ALA A 95 1.28 -8.23 -13.69
C ALA A 95 0.80 -7.97 -15.12
N SER A 96 -0.26 -8.65 -15.59
CA SER A 96 -0.86 -8.41 -16.91
C SER A 96 -1.44 -7.01 -17.07
N LYS A 97 -1.75 -6.34 -15.95
CA LYS A 97 -2.20 -4.94 -15.89
C LYS A 97 -1.06 -3.95 -15.62
N GLY A 98 0.19 -4.40 -15.60
CA GLY A 98 1.35 -3.57 -15.25
C GLY A 98 1.41 -3.19 -13.77
N ILE A 99 0.71 -3.91 -12.89
CA ILE A 99 0.63 -3.65 -11.46
C ILE A 99 1.48 -4.65 -10.70
N LYS A 100 2.34 -4.15 -9.78
CA LYS A 100 3.06 -4.96 -8.80
C LYS A 100 2.33 -4.90 -7.46
N ILE A 101 1.99 -6.07 -6.89
CA ILE A 101 1.53 -6.17 -5.51
C ILE A 101 2.76 -6.02 -4.61
N VAL A 102 2.82 -4.94 -3.83
CA VAL A 102 4.02 -4.62 -3.03
C VAL A 102 3.88 -4.97 -1.55
N GLY A 103 2.65 -5.06 -1.07
CA GLY A 103 2.36 -5.34 0.33
C GLY A 103 0.96 -5.87 0.56
N THR A 104 0.71 -6.27 1.78
CA THR A 104 -0.61 -6.67 2.26
C THR A 104 -0.81 -6.25 3.71
N GLY A 105 -2.04 -5.86 4.06
CA GLY A 105 -2.41 -5.47 5.42
C GLY A 105 -3.64 -4.54 5.43
N VAL A 106 -4.18 -4.26 6.59
CA VAL A 106 -3.54 -4.36 7.91
C VAL A 106 -3.91 -5.71 8.56
N TYR A 107 -2.91 -6.47 8.97
CA TYR A 107 -3.11 -7.68 9.75
C TYR A 107 -3.03 -7.40 11.25
N VAL A 108 -3.96 -7.99 11.99
CA VAL A 108 -3.84 -8.21 13.43
C VAL A 108 -3.86 -9.73 13.63
N ALA A 109 -2.73 -10.32 14.05
CA ALA A 109 -2.65 -11.76 14.20
C ALA A 109 -3.52 -12.21 15.39
N GLU A 110 -4.46 -13.11 15.14
CA GLU A 110 -5.27 -13.71 16.22
C GLU A 110 -4.42 -14.65 17.11
N LYS A 111 -3.42 -15.28 16.51
CA LYS A 111 -2.50 -16.21 17.18
C LYS A 111 -1.08 -15.97 16.69
N SER A 112 -0.11 -16.05 17.57
CA SER A 112 1.31 -15.92 17.22
C SER A 112 1.76 -16.94 16.13
N SER A 113 1.11 -18.12 16.06
CA SER A 113 1.37 -19.12 15.02
C SER A 113 1.00 -18.67 13.60
N ASP A 114 0.17 -17.65 13.44
CA ASP A 114 -0.23 -17.17 12.13
C ASP A 114 0.85 -16.30 11.47
N TRP A 115 1.77 -15.73 12.27
CA TRP A 115 2.88 -14.97 11.72
C TRP A 115 3.70 -15.77 10.70
N GLU A 116 4.03 -17.02 10.99
CA GLU A 116 4.80 -17.82 10.04
C GLU A 116 4.04 -18.05 8.73
N LYS A 117 2.71 -18.24 8.78
CA LYS A 117 1.86 -18.37 7.58
C LYS A 117 1.84 -17.08 6.78
N MET A 118 1.69 -15.93 7.45
CA MET A 118 1.70 -14.61 6.81
C MET A 118 3.03 -14.34 6.10
N PHE A 119 4.17 -14.68 6.72
CA PHE A 119 5.48 -14.50 6.08
C PHE A 119 5.70 -15.46 4.91
N LYS A 120 5.27 -16.73 5.02
CA LYS A 120 5.29 -17.69 3.89
C LYS A 120 4.46 -17.18 2.72
N PHE A 121 3.24 -16.71 3.00
CA PHE A 121 2.36 -16.10 2.01
C PHE A 121 3.01 -14.87 1.36
N ALA A 122 3.52 -13.94 2.16
CA ALA A 122 4.17 -12.74 1.65
C ALA A 122 5.36 -13.10 0.73
N LYS A 123 6.15 -14.11 1.11
CA LYS A 123 7.25 -14.62 0.28
C LYS A 123 6.76 -15.23 -1.02
N ALA A 124 5.71 -16.05 -0.99
CA ALA A 124 5.12 -16.68 -2.18
C ALA A 124 4.49 -15.65 -3.14
N MET A 125 3.94 -14.58 -2.57
CA MET A 125 3.36 -13.46 -3.33
C MET A 125 4.40 -12.42 -3.79
N ASP A 126 5.69 -12.59 -3.49
CA ASP A 126 6.79 -11.63 -3.79
C ASP A 126 6.54 -10.23 -3.19
N LEU A 127 5.92 -10.18 -2.00
CA LEU A 127 5.65 -8.92 -1.31
C LEU A 127 6.93 -8.37 -0.68
N GLU A 128 7.01 -7.05 -0.58
CA GLU A 128 8.13 -6.35 0.04
C GLU A 128 7.91 -6.10 1.53
N PHE A 129 6.63 -5.98 1.93
CA PHE A 129 6.25 -5.73 3.31
C PHE A 129 4.88 -6.32 3.67
N ILE A 130 4.70 -6.51 4.98
CA ILE A 130 3.40 -6.80 5.60
C ILE A 130 3.04 -5.60 6.47
N THR A 131 1.86 -5.01 6.22
CA THR A 131 1.30 -3.99 7.11
C THR A 131 0.50 -4.66 8.20
N CYS A 132 0.83 -4.37 9.47
CA CYS A 132 0.24 -5.07 10.60
C CYS A 132 0.34 -4.29 11.91
N GLU A 133 -0.32 -4.80 12.94
CA GLU A 133 -0.19 -4.34 14.32
C GLU A 133 0.15 -5.55 15.22
N PRO A 134 1.45 -5.88 15.40
CA PRO A 134 1.87 -7.00 16.22
C PRO A 134 1.50 -6.78 17.69
N ALA A 135 1.07 -7.84 18.39
CA ALA A 135 1.02 -7.80 19.85
C ALA A 135 2.42 -7.54 20.42
N LEU A 136 2.52 -6.85 21.56
CA LEU A 136 3.81 -6.53 22.17
C LEU A 136 4.63 -7.78 22.50
N SER A 137 3.98 -8.91 22.79
CA SER A 137 4.61 -10.22 23.03
C SER A 137 5.22 -10.86 21.80
N ASP A 138 4.81 -10.46 20.59
CA ASP A 138 5.18 -11.15 19.34
C ASP A 138 6.44 -10.60 18.68
N TRP A 139 6.97 -9.49 19.18
CA TRP A 139 8.05 -8.77 18.51
C TRP A 139 9.29 -9.61 18.22
N ASP A 140 9.69 -10.49 19.12
CA ASP A 140 10.88 -11.33 18.91
C ASP A 140 10.65 -12.35 17.79
N LEU A 141 9.45 -12.93 17.72
CA LEU A 141 9.04 -13.82 16.63
C LEU A 141 8.95 -13.07 15.30
N VAL A 142 8.28 -11.92 15.30
CA VAL A 142 8.08 -11.08 14.10
C VAL A 142 9.42 -10.61 13.54
N GLU A 143 10.35 -10.16 14.39
CA GLU A 143 11.68 -9.77 13.96
C GLU A 143 12.47 -10.94 13.37
N LYS A 144 12.43 -12.12 14.04
CA LYS A 144 13.07 -13.34 13.54
C LYS A 144 12.57 -13.70 12.14
N LEU A 145 11.24 -13.73 11.96
CA LEU A 145 10.62 -14.07 10.67
C LEU A 145 10.91 -13.01 9.61
N SER A 146 10.86 -11.72 9.95
CA SER A 146 11.22 -10.62 9.05
C SER A 146 12.64 -10.79 8.48
N LYS A 147 13.60 -11.12 9.32
CA LYS A 147 14.99 -11.41 8.92
C LYS A 147 15.08 -12.68 8.05
N GLN A 148 14.39 -13.75 8.47
CA GLN A 148 14.41 -15.05 7.78
C GLN A 148 13.87 -14.97 6.35
N TYR A 149 12.74 -14.27 6.17
CA TYR A 149 12.07 -14.15 4.88
C TYR A 149 12.51 -12.92 4.07
N ASN A 150 13.26 -12.01 4.69
CA ASN A 150 13.63 -10.71 4.14
C ASN A 150 12.39 -9.89 3.71
N ILE A 151 11.37 -9.86 4.56
CA ILE A 151 10.12 -9.12 4.38
C ILE A 151 10.06 -8.04 5.46
N LYS A 152 9.78 -6.80 5.07
CA LYS A 152 9.64 -5.69 6.01
C LYS A 152 8.32 -5.79 6.78
N ILE A 153 8.32 -5.29 8.00
CA ILE A 153 7.12 -5.10 8.83
C ILE A 153 6.82 -3.62 8.93
N SER A 154 5.68 -3.25 8.38
CA SER A 154 5.19 -1.88 8.30
C SER A 154 4.04 -1.70 9.29
N VAL A 155 4.32 -1.16 10.47
CA VAL A 155 3.35 -1.08 11.57
C VAL A 155 2.39 0.07 11.34
N HIS A 156 1.11 -0.25 11.26
CA HIS A 156 0.04 0.73 11.08
C HIS A 156 -0.37 1.39 12.39
N ASN A 157 -0.80 2.61 12.33
CA ASN A 157 -1.25 3.39 13.48
C ASN A 157 -2.77 3.62 13.41
N HIS A 158 -3.58 2.61 13.77
CA HIS A 158 -5.00 2.88 14.01
C HIS A 158 -5.16 3.84 15.20
N PRO A 159 -6.30 4.56 15.30
CA PRO A 159 -6.65 5.34 16.48
C PRO A 159 -6.70 4.50 17.75
N GLN A 160 -6.72 5.16 18.90
CA GLN A 160 -6.95 4.43 20.16
C GLN A 160 -8.22 3.55 20.07
N PRO A 161 -8.18 2.33 20.61
CA PRO A 161 -7.20 1.81 21.61
C PRO A 161 -5.97 1.08 21.02
N SER A 162 -5.61 1.28 19.74
CA SER A 162 -4.40 0.66 19.17
C SER A 162 -3.15 1.03 19.99
N GLU A 163 -2.27 0.04 20.24
CA GLU A 163 -0.98 0.27 20.89
C GLU A 163 -0.10 1.24 20.11
N TYR A 164 -0.28 1.31 18.77
CA TYR A 164 0.60 2.07 17.88
C TYR A 164 0.02 3.42 17.42
N TRP A 165 -1.01 3.93 18.10
CA TRP A 165 -1.71 5.17 17.71
C TRP A 165 -0.80 6.41 17.62
N LYS A 166 0.37 6.39 18.28
CA LYS A 166 1.36 7.48 18.24
C LYS A 166 2.77 6.96 17.96
N PRO A 167 3.64 7.78 17.35
CA PRO A 167 4.99 7.38 16.95
C PRO A 167 5.86 6.83 18.09
N GLU A 168 5.78 7.43 19.28
CA GLU A 168 6.60 7.05 20.43
C GLU A 168 6.40 5.60 20.84
N ASN A 169 5.16 5.10 20.74
CA ASN A 169 4.83 3.72 21.12
C ASN A 169 5.49 2.74 20.14
N LEU A 170 5.42 3.01 18.85
CA LEU A 170 6.13 2.20 17.86
C LEU A 170 7.64 2.26 18.07
N LEU A 171 8.20 3.46 18.18
CA LEU A 171 9.66 3.64 18.37
C LEU A 171 10.17 2.91 19.62
N LYS A 172 9.38 2.89 20.70
CA LYS A 172 9.68 2.10 21.90
C LYS A 172 9.68 0.60 21.59
N ALA A 173 8.66 0.09 20.89
CA ALA A 173 8.53 -1.32 20.57
C ALA A 173 9.65 -1.85 19.67
N ILE A 174 10.14 -1.02 18.71
CA ILE A 174 11.19 -1.39 17.76
C ILE A 174 12.57 -0.87 18.14
N SER A 175 12.74 -0.33 19.34
CA SER A 175 14.04 0.16 19.83
C SER A 175 15.09 -0.98 19.85
N GLY A 176 16.26 -0.74 19.26
CA GLY A 176 17.34 -1.74 19.16
C GLY A 176 17.07 -2.88 18.16
N ARG A 177 15.91 -2.91 17.50
CA ARG A 177 15.53 -3.94 16.53
C ARG A 177 15.96 -3.59 15.10
N SER A 178 15.86 -4.58 14.23
CA SER A 178 16.21 -4.51 12.80
C SER A 178 15.55 -3.33 12.09
N HIS A 179 16.24 -2.77 11.07
CA HIS A 179 15.69 -1.77 10.15
C HIS A 179 14.61 -2.34 9.19
N LEU A 180 14.39 -3.64 9.20
CA LEU A 180 13.25 -4.25 8.50
C LEU A 180 11.91 -3.94 9.19
N LEU A 181 11.94 -3.44 10.44
CA LEU A 181 10.76 -3.07 11.22
C LEU A 181 10.61 -1.54 11.20
N GLY A 182 9.44 -1.08 10.83
CA GLY A 182 9.17 0.36 10.73
C GLY A 182 7.68 0.66 10.65
N SER A 183 7.34 1.86 10.20
CA SER A 183 5.98 2.39 10.20
C SER A 183 5.30 2.29 8.83
N CYS A 184 4.03 1.89 8.84
CA CYS A 184 3.02 2.31 7.89
C CYS A 184 2.33 3.54 8.47
N SER A 185 2.77 4.72 8.07
CA SER A 185 2.31 5.98 8.65
C SER A 185 0.97 6.41 8.06
N ASP A 186 -0.15 6.21 8.80
CA ASP A 186 -1.45 6.76 8.42
C ASP A 186 -1.61 8.16 8.98
N VAL A 187 -1.42 9.15 8.14
CA VAL A 187 -1.42 10.57 8.52
C VAL A 187 -2.81 11.08 8.91
N GLY A 188 -3.88 10.48 8.38
CA GLY A 188 -5.25 10.82 8.72
C GLY A 188 -5.62 10.34 10.13
N HIS A 189 -5.17 9.16 10.53
CA HIS A 189 -5.40 8.65 11.87
C HIS A 189 -4.71 9.50 12.93
N TRP A 190 -3.46 9.90 12.72
CA TRP A 190 -2.81 10.84 13.64
C TRP A 190 -3.59 12.12 13.80
N ARG A 191 -4.10 12.67 12.70
CA ARG A 191 -4.88 13.92 12.77
C ARG A 191 -6.19 13.73 13.52
N ARG A 192 -6.86 12.59 13.37
CA ARG A 192 -8.08 12.24 14.12
C ARG A 192 -7.84 12.15 15.63
N GLU A 193 -6.64 11.69 16.02
CA GLU A 193 -6.16 11.65 17.40
C GLU A 193 -5.61 13.01 17.91
N GLY A 194 -5.70 14.06 17.12
CA GLY A 194 -5.24 15.40 17.50
C GLY A 194 -3.73 15.62 17.37
N LEU A 195 -2.99 14.67 16.82
CA LEU A 195 -1.55 14.79 16.62
C LEU A 195 -1.23 15.63 15.38
N ASN A 196 -0.05 16.28 15.41
CA ASN A 196 0.49 16.96 14.23
C ASN A 196 1.19 15.91 13.34
N GLN A 197 0.63 15.65 12.17
CA GLN A 197 1.12 14.62 11.26
C GLN A 197 2.56 14.87 10.74
N ILE A 198 2.97 16.14 10.59
CA ILE A 198 4.33 16.48 10.16
C ILE A 198 5.33 16.16 11.25
N ASP A 199 5.01 16.42 12.50
CA ASP A 199 5.88 16.10 13.63
C ASP A 199 5.97 14.59 13.84
N CYS A 200 4.87 13.85 13.65
CA CYS A 200 4.88 12.39 13.65
C CYS A 200 5.78 11.81 12.56
N LEU A 201 5.70 12.33 11.32
CA LEU A 201 6.57 11.92 10.22
C LEU A 201 8.05 12.20 10.50
N LYS A 202 8.36 13.36 11.09
CA LYS A 202 9.74 13.71 11.48
C LYS A 202 10.30 12.77 12.55
N GLN A 203 9.50 12.41 13.56
CA GLN A 203 9.91 11.46 14.59
C GLN A 203 10.24 10.06 14.02
N LEU A 204 9.48 9.63 13.01
CA LEU A 204 9.67 8.33 12.36
C LEU A 204 10.68 8.35 11.21
N LYS A 205 11.39 9.47 10.99
CA LYS A 205 12.39 9.57 9.92
C LYS A 205 13.39 8.42 9.99
N GLY A 206 13.58 7.74 8.86
CA GLY A 206 14.44 6.55 8.74
C GLY A 206 13.78 5.23 9.18
N ARG A 207 12.54 5.27 9.64
CA ARG A 207 11.73 4.10 10.00
C ARG A 207 10.44 3.97 9.21
N ILE A 208 10.13 4.91 8.32
CA ILE A 208 8.93 4.83 7.47
C ILE A 208 9.18 3.83 6.35
N ILE A 209 8.34 2.80 6.27
CA ILE A 209 8.35 1.76 5.23
C ILE A 209 7.27 2.05 4.20
N SER A 210 6.06 2.37 4.65
CA SER A 210 4.93 2.76 3.82
C SER A 210 4.13 3.89 4.47
N LEU A 211 3.23 4.48 3.69
CA LEU A 211 2.36 5.57 4.13
C LEU A 211 0.94 5.30 3.64
N HIS A 212 -0.03 5.42 4.52
CA HIS A 212 -1.41 5.63 4.13
C HIS A 212 -1.66 7.13 4.11
N PHE A 213 -1.46 7.72 2.94
CA PHE A 213 -1.54 9.17 2.77
C PHE A 213 -2.98 9.59 2.59
N LYS A 214 -3.48 10.43 3.50
CA LYS A 214 -4.86 10.91 3.54
C LYS A 214 -4.90 12.43 3.64
N ASP A 215 -6.02 13.00 3.25
CA ASP A 215 -6.48 14.31 3.69
C ASP A 215 -7.89 14.15 4.25
N ILE A 216 -8.24 14.89 5.27
CA ILE A 216 -9.52 14.72 5.98
C ILE A 216 -10.28 16.04 6.08
N ALA A 217 -11.61 15.95 6.07
CA ALA A 217 -12.48 17.08 6.27
C ALA A 217 -12.36 17.66 7.69
N PRO A 218 -12.70 18.95 7.91
CA PRO A 218 -12.91 19.45 9.26
C PRO A 218 -13.97 18.63 9.99
N LYS A 219 -13.78 18.43 11.30
CA LYS A 219 -14.80 17.78 12.13
C LYS A 219 -16.05 18.64 12.18
N LYS A 220 -17.19 18.08 11.84
CA LYS A 220 -18.47 18.77 11.95
C LYS A 220 -19.16 18.43 13.26
N ALA A 221 -19.93 19.38 13.78
CA ALA A 221 -20.72 19.16 14.98
C ALA A 221 -21.74 18.03 14.74
N GLY A 222 -21.76 17.04 15.65
CA GLY A 222 -22.66 15.88 15.56
C GLY A 222 -22.13 14.71 14.72
N GLU A 223 -20.99 14.85 14.02
CA GLU A 223 -20.34 13.74 13.35
C GLU A 223 -19.35 13.03 14.30
N ASN A 224 -19.40 11.71 14.33
CA ASN A 224 -18.48 10.92 15.17
C ASN A 224 -17.08 10.85 14.55
N GLU A 225 -16.98 10.87 13.22
CA GLU A 225 -15.73 10.72 12.48
C GLU A 225 -15.52 11.83 11.45
N GLN A 226 -14.25 12.13 11.18
CA GLN A 226 -13.86 13.01 10.08
C GLN A 226 -13.67 12.16 8.81
N HIS A 227 -14.35 12.54 7.74
CA HIS A 227 -14.27 11.82 6.47
C HIS A 227 -12.98 12.16 5.71
N ASP A 228 -12.47 11.18 4.97
CA ASP A 228 -11.38 11.39 4.01
C ASP A 228 -11.89 12.22 2.83
N VAL A 229 -11.04 13.11 2.31
CA VAL A 229 -11.34 13.99 1.17
C VAL A 229 -10.19 13.98 0.15
N ILE A 230 -10.41 14.59 -1.00
CA ILE A 230 -9.37 14.76 -2.03
C ILE A 230 -8.18 15.52 -1.44
N TRP A 231 -6.97 15.06 -1.70
CA TRP A 231 -5.75 15.69 -1.21
C TRP A 231 -5.68 17.18 -1.57
N GLY A 232 -5.38 18.00 -0.57
CA GLY A 232 -5.32 19.46 -0.69
C GLY A 232 -6.66 20.17 -0.56
N THR A 233 -7.77 19.43 -0.31
CA THR A 233 -9.09 20.02 -0.06
C THR A 233 -9.55 19.91 1.39
N GLY A 234 -8.77 19.22 2.23
CA GLY A 234 -9.03 19.03 3.65
C GLY A 234 -8.22 19.95 4.55
N ILE A 235 -7.97 19.47 5.75
CA ILE A 235 -7.29 20.25 6.82
C ILE A 235 -5.83 19.84 7.04
N LEU A 236 -5.32 18.86 6.31
CA LEU A 236 -3.93 18.45 6.42
C LEU A 236 -3.04 19.31 5.52
N ASP A 237 -1.87 19.66 6.01
CA ASP A 237 -0.83 20.31 5.19
C ASP A 237 -0.15 19.28 4.29
N VAL A 238 -0.83 18.93 3.19
CA VAL A 238 -0.33 17.95 2.19
C VAL A 238 1.07 18.35 1.69
N LYS A 239 1.30 19.63 1.40
CA LYS A 239 2.59 20.13 0.92
C LYS A 239 3.69 19.99 1.98
N GLY A 240 3.39 20.34 3.21
CA GLY A 240 4.32 20.22 4.35
C GLY A 240 4.67 18.76 4.64
N MET A 241 3.69 17.85 4.59
CA MET A 241 3.93 16.41 4.71
C MET A 241 4.88 15.90 3.63
N LEU A 242 4.61 16.19 2.36
CA LEU A 242 5.49 15.79 1.24
C LEU A 242 6.90 16.37 1.39
N SER A 243 7.01 17.63 1.85
CA SER A 243 8.30 18.26 2.10
C SER A 243 9.08 17.60 3.25
N SER A 244 8.37 17.19 4.32
CA SER A 244 9.00 16.52 5.47
C SER A 244 9.59 15.14 5.13
N LEU A 245 9.06 14.51 4.10
CA LEU A 245 9.49 13.21 3.61
C LEU A 245 10.63 13.29 2.57
N HIS A 246 11.02 14.50 2.15
CA HIS A 246 12.11 14.68 1.19
C HIS A 246 13.42 14.07 1.69
N GLY A 247 14.07 13.26 0.84
CA GLY A 247 15.27 12.52 1.21
C GLY A 247 15.04 11.25 2.04
N SER A 248 13.78 10.86 2.28
CA SER A 248 13.43 9.56 2.86
C SER A 248 13.38 8.51 1.73
N ALA A 249 14.49 7.81 1.50
CA ALA A 249 14.54 6.77 0.47
C ALA A 249 13.63 5.59 0.85
N GLY A 250 12.84 5.10 -0.11
CA GLY A 250 12.14 3.82 -0.01
C GLY A 250 10.74 3.84 0.59
N ALA A 251 10.17 5.00 0.91
CA ALA A 251 8.77 5.06 1.32
C ALA A 251 7.84 4.69 0.15
N ILE A 252 7.04 3.65 0.34
CA ILE A 252 5.94 3.30 -0.56
C ILE A 252 4.74 4.10 -0.08
N THR A 253 4.22 4.96 -0.94
CA THR A 253 3.04 5.76 -0.62
C THR A 253 1.82 5.07 -1.20
N ALA A 254 0.89 4.69 -0.36
CA ALA A 254 -0.41 4.20 -0.79
C ALA A 254 -1.39 5.36 -0.89
N LEU A 255 -2.05 5.49 -2.05
CA LEU A 255 -3.19 6.38 -2.23
C LEU A 255 -4.39 5.81 -1.49
N GLN A 256 -5.15 6.65 -0.83
CA GLN A 256 -6.33 6.18 -0.13
C GLN A 256 -7.53 7.11 -0.31
N ASN A 257 -8.70 6.49 -0.37
CA ASN A 257 -10.09 6.99 -0.23
C ASN A 257 -10.55 8.21 -1.04
N SER A 258 -9.69 9.17 -1.40
CA SER A 258 -10.11 10.32 -2.21
C SER A 258 -10.59 9.92 -3.61
N VAL A 259 -10.09 8.81 -4.13
CA VAL A 259 -10.51 8.24 -5.42
C VAL A 259 -11.76 7.38 -5.26
N ALA A 260 -11.89 6.65 -4.14
CA ALA A 260 -13.06 5.83 -3.86
C ALA A 260 -14.34 6.68 -3.80
N HIS A 261 -14.31 7.87 -3.21
CA HIS A 261 -15.43 8.79 -3.21
C HIS A 261 -15.88 9.23 -4.60
N TYR A 262 -14.95 9.37 -5.55
CA TYR A 262 -15.30 9.68 -6.93
C TYR A 262 -16.06 8.52 -7.58
N TYR A 263 -15.54 7.30 -7.46
CA TYR A 263 -16.19 6.10 -8.01
C TYR A 263 -17.48 5.73 -7.26
N GLN A 264 -17.57 5.94 -5.94
CA GLN A 264 -18.80 5.75 -5.18
C GLN A 264 -19.90 6.71 -5.62
N ARG A 265 -19.59 7.97 -5.90
CA ARG A 265 -20.57 8.94 -6.42
C ARG A 265 -21.00 8.59 -7.84
N ALA A 266 -20.09 8.16 -8.70
CA ALA A 266 -20.43 7.72 -10.06
C ALA A 266 -21.33 6.48 -10.02
N SER A 267 -20.99 5.46 -9.22
CA SER A 267 -21.80 4.24 -9.10
C SER A 267 -23.16 4.47 -8.41
N SER A 268 -23.25 5.41 -7.46
CA SER A 268 -24.53 5.75 -6.82
C SER A 268 -25.43 6.60 -7.73
N ALA A 269 -24.87 7.39 -8.64
CA ALA A 269 -25.65 8.10 -9.65
C ALA A 269 -26.30 7.13 -10.66
N ASP A 270 -25.58 6.09 -11.09
CA ASP A 270 -26.11 5.03 -11.95
C ASP A 270 -27.19 4.18 -11.25
N TYR A 271 -27.12 4.05 -9.92
CA TYR A 271 -28.13 3.33 -9.13
C TYR A 271 -29.41 4.14 -8.84
N LEU A 272 -29.32 5.47 -8.87
CA LEU A 272 -30.43 6.37 -8.58
C LEU A 272 -31.19 6.85 -9.83
N GLY A 273 -30.82 6.39 -11.02
CA GLY A 273 -31.61 6.62 -12.24
C GLY A 273 -31.77 8.11 -12.59
N VAL A 274 -30.74 8.95 -12.38
CA VAL A 274 -30.72 10.38 -12.75
C VAL A 274 -29.79 10.61 -13.90
#